data_ec07b889997954bcc2b09222cbcfd96a
#
_entry.id   ec07b889997954bcc2b09222cbcfd96a
#
_cell.length_a   1.000
_cell.length_b   1.000
_cell.length_c   1.000
_cell.angle_alpha   90.00
_cell.angle_beta   90.00
_cell.angle_gamma   90.00
#
_symmetry.space_group_name_H-M   'P 1'
#
loop_
_entity.id
_entity.type
_entity.pdbx_description
1 polymer ?
#
loop_
_entity_poly.entity_id
_entity_poly.type
_entity_poly.pdbx_seq_one_letter_code
_entity_poly.pdbx_strand_id
1 'polypeptide(L)'
;AVEELAGRGILRSAAIERMDLSLYPGPAQEKLFLQDLYAALQSDAEVLAFDHYEGCAANYLNMLSTLAIEGTLSLSSRYVLQRGILVDVGTALAPGVIGELTAGGKYFVFFSNKDEAALADTFGARFVDALAGDICRTQAFTPEALAAVAARELNWLAQRVRKQCGLALSMGADVRDLLAAQYGKTTGMQAMRDYCENAYRALAEYVLDAEEPPADGTP
;
A
#
# COMPACT_ATOMS: atom_id res chain seq x y z
N ALA A 1 0.71 11.31 4.41
CA ALA A 1 -0.66 11.62 4.85
C ALA A 1 -0.98 10.93 6.18
N VAL A 2 -0.94 9.59 6.29
CA VAL A 2 -1.31 8.87 7.53
C VAL A 2 -0.42 9.25 8.71
N GLU A 3 0.90 9.32 8.52
CA GLU A 3 1.86 9.79 9.54
C GLU A 3 1.54 11.23 10.01
N GLU A 4 1.14 12.08 9.09
CA GLU A 4 0.78 13.46 9.41
C GLU A 4 -0.53 13.53 10.22
N LEU A 5 -1.53 12.74 9.85
CA LEU A 5 -2.80 12.64 10.58
C LEU A 5 -2.59 12.07 11.99
N ALA A 6 -1.72 11.08 12.14
CA ALA A 6 -1.33 10.54 13.44
C ALA A 6 -0.55 11.60 14.26
N GLY A 7 0.38 12.32 13.64
CA GLY A 7 1.12 13.41 14.30
C GLY A 7 0.23 14.56 14.76
N ARG A 8 -0.93 14.78 14.12
CA ARG A 8 -1.95 15.75 14.51
C ARG A 8 -2.98 15.20 15.52
N GLY A 9 -2.86 13.93 15.91
CA GLY A 9 -3.77 13.30 16.85
C GLY A 9 -5.17 12.97 16.26
N ILE A 10 -5.31 12.99 14.93
CA ILE A 10 -6.55 12.60 14.22
C ILE A 10 -6.65 11.08 14.19
N LEU A 11 -5.54 10.41 13.94
CA LEU A 11 -5.40 8.95 14.07
C LEU A 11 -4.58 8.62 15.32
N ARG A 12 -4.90 7.52 15.97
CA ARG A 12 -4.15 7.02 17.15
C ARG A 12 -2.82 6.40 16.75
N SER A 13 -2.71 5.91 15.52
CA SER A 13 -1.53 5.22 15.00
C SER A 13 -1.26 5.61 13.54
N ALA A 14 0.00 5.64 13.15
CA ALA A 14 0.43 5.76 11.76
C ALA A 14 0.46 4.39 11.03
N ALA A 15 0.06 3.32 11.70
CA ALA A 15 0.01 1.99 11.09
C ALA A 15 -1.06 1.91 10.01
N ILE A 16 -0.72 1.22 8.92
CA ILE A 16 -1.62 0.92 7.81
C ILE A 16 -1.61 -0.59 7.62
N GLU A 17 -2.78 -1.20 7.72
CA GLU A 17 -2.96 -2.59 7.34
C GLU A 17 -3.31 -2.65 5.85
N ARG A 18 -2.62 -3.50 5.09
CA ARG A 18 -2.78 -3.60 3.63
C ARG A 18 -3.29 -4.97 3.24
N MET A 19 -4.33 -4.98 2.41
CA MET A 19 -4.85 -6.19 1.79
C MET A 19 -4.69 -6.11 0.27
N ASP A 20 -3.95 -7.06 -0.30
CA ASP A 20 -3.86 -7.25 -1.75
C ASP A 20 -5.05 -8.11 -2.20
N LEU A 21 -6.04 -7.47 -2.79
CA LEU A 21 -7.28 -8.13 -3.20
C LEU A 21 -7.10 -9.09 -4.38
N SER A 22 -6.00 -9.02 -5.12
CA SER A 22 -5.68 -9.98 -6.19
C SER A 22 -5.43 -11.40 -5.68
N LEU A 23 -5.21 -11.58 -4.38
CA LEU A 23 -5.08 -12.89 -3.74
C LEU A 23 -6.39 -13.67 -3.63
N TYR A 24 -7.54 -13.00 -3.92
CA TYR A 24 -8.88 -13.58 -3.76
C TYR A 24 -9.65 -13.60 -5.10
N PRO A 25 -9.14 -14.29 -6.14
CA PRO A 25 -9.72 -14.23 -7.48
C PRO A 25 -11.00 -15.06 -7.65
N GLY A 26 -11.38 -15.88 -6.68
CA GLY A 26 -12.53 -16.75 -6.80
C GLY A 26 -13.10 -17.25 -5.48
N PRO A 27 -14.24 -17.93 -5.50
CA PRO A 27 -14.97 -18.34 -4.29
C PRO A 27 -14.20 -19.35 -3.41
N ALA A 28 -13.19 -20.04 -3.96
CA ALA A 28 -12.37 -20.96 -3.19
C ALA A 28 -11.52 -20.28 -2.11
N GLN A 29 -11.28 -18.97 -2.24
CA GLN A 29 -10.50 -18.16 -1.30
C GLN A 29 -11.34 -17.53 -0.16
N GLU A 30 -12.64 -17.86 -0.04
CA GLU A 30 -13.52 -17.23 0.96
C GLU A 30 -12.96 -17.31 2.38
N LYS A 31 -12.49 -18.49 2.79
CA LYS A 31 -11.93 -18.66 4.14
C LYS A 31 -10.68 -17.83 4.36
N LEU A 32 -9.81 -17.74 3.35
CA LEU A 32 -8.61 -16.92 3.41
C LEU A 32 -8.99 -15.44 3.48
N PHE A 33 -9.88 -14.98 2.60
CA PHE A 33 -10.36 -13.61 2.59
C PHE A 33 -10.97 -13.20 3.93
N LEU A 34 -11.86 -14.03 4.50
CA LEU A 34 -12.49 -13.75 5.79
C LEU A 34 -11.48 -13.74 6.93
N GLN A 35 -10.49 -14.64 6.90
CA GLN A 35 -9.42 -14.70 7.90
C GLN A 35 -8.60 -13.40 7.86
N ASP A 36 -8.16 -12.98 6.67
CA ASP A 36 -7.31 -11.81 6.51
C ASP A 36 -8.09 -10.52 6.81
N LEU A 37 -9.34 -10.43 6.36
CA LEU A 37 -10.23 -9.31 6.68
C LEU A 37 -10.48 -9.21 8.19
N TYR A 38 -10.77 -10.34 8.84
CA TYR A 38 -10.96 -10.36 10.30
C TYR A 38 -9.70 -9.89 11.02
N ALA A 39 -8.53 -10.40 10.64
CA ALA A 39 -7.24 -10.00 11.23
C ALA A 39 -6.98 -8.49 11.04
N ALA A 40 -7.23 -7.97 9.85
CA ALA A 40 -7.10 -6.54 9.55
C ALA A 40 -8.04 -5.68 10.41
N LEU A 41 -9.31 -6.11 10.57
CA LEU A 41 -10.29 -5.41 11.41
C LEU A 41 -9.91 -5.44 12.90
N GLN A 42 -9.26 -6.49 13.38
CA GLN A 42 -8.81 -6.62 14.78
C GLN A 42 -7.43 -6.00 15.04
N SER A 43 -6.70 -5.58 13.99
CA SER A 43 -5.40 -4.93 14.15
C SER A 43 -5.50 -3.56 14.84
N ASP A 44 -4.39 -3.04 15.36
CA ASP A 44 -4.32 -1.70 15.93
C ASP A 44 -4.30 -0.59 14.86
N ALA A 45 -4.15 -0.95 13.58
CA ALA A 45 -4.20 0.01 12.49
C ALA A 45 -5.64 0.54 12.31
N GLU A 46 -5.79 1.86 12.29
CA GLU A 46 -7.07 2.51 11.99
C GLU A 46 -7.32 2.61 10.49
N VAL A 47 -6.27 2.55 9.67
CA VAL A 47 -6.36 2.64 8.21
C VAL A 47 -6.16 1.26 7.58
N LEU A 48 -7.18 0.81 6.85
CA LEU A 48 -7.14 -0.40 6.03
C LEU A 48 -7.06 0.01 4.56
N ALA A 49 -5.99 -0.40 3.88
CA ALA A 49 -5.72 -0.07 2.49
C ALA A 49 -5.94 -1.29 1.60
N PHE A 50 -6.77 -1.14 0.58
CA PHE A 50 -7.16 -2.20 -0.35
C PHE A 50 -6.57 -1.91 -1.73
N ASP A 51 -5.69 -2.81 -2.19
CA ASP A 51 -5.01 -2.71 -3.48
C ASP A 51 -5.50 -3.81 -4.45
N HIS A 52 -5.32 -3.59 -5.75
CA HIS A 52 -5.53 -4.57 -6.84
C HIS A 52 -6.92 -5.20 -6.85
N TYR A 53 -7.95 -4.40 -6.61
CA TYR A 53 -9.33 -4.90 -6.55
C TYR A 53 -9.81 -5.50 -7.89
N GLU A 54 -9.18 -5.16 -9.00
CA GLU A 54 -9.50 -5.71 -10.33
C GLU A 54 -9.29 -7.23 -10.42
N GLY A 55 -8.41 -7.78 -9.59
CA GLY A 55 -8.16 -9.23 -9.49
C GLY A 55 -9.07 -9.95 -8.51
N CYS A 56 -9.91 -9.23 -7.77
CA CYS A 56 -10.76 -9.77 -6.71
C CYS A 56 -12.09 -10.30 -7.24
N ALA A 57 -12.60 -11.37 -6.64
CA ALA A 57 -13.94 -11.86 -6.95
C ALA A 57 -15.02 -10.87 -6.49
N ALA A 58 -16.06 -10.68 -7.30
CA ALA A 58 -17.12 -9.70 -7.09
C ALA A 58 -17.86 -9.86 -5.76
N ASN A 59 -18.04 -11.10 -5.27
CA ASN A 59 -18.67 -11.35 -3.97
C ASN A 59 -17.88 -10.72 -2.81
N TYR A 60 -16.54 -10.74 -2.83
CA TYR A 60 -15.72 -10.13 -1.78
C TYR A 60 -15.72 -8.61 -1.87
N LEU A 61 -15.74 -8.06 -3.10
CA LEU A 61 -15.91 -6.61 -3.31
C LEU A 61 -17.26 -6.14 -2.75
N ASN A 62 -18.33 -6.90 -2.95
CA ASN A 62 -19.63 -6.61 -2.37
C ASN A 62 -19.62 -6.68 -0.84
N MET A 63 -18.90 -7.65 -0.25
CA MET A 63 -18.72 -7.73 1.20
C MET A 63 -17.99 -6.51 1.76
N LEU A 64 -16.89 -6.08 1.11
CA LEU A 64 -16.14 -4.88 1.49
C LEU A 64 -16.99 -3.62 1.33
N SER A 65 -17.76 -3.52 0.25
CA SER A 65 -18.68 -2.40 0.01
C SER A 65 -19.75 -2.32 1.10
N THR A 66 -20.36 -3.46 1.46
CA THR A 66 -21.35 -3.52 2.54
C THR A 66 -20.74 -3.10 3.87
N LEU A 67 -19.56 -3.63 4.20
CA LEU A 67 -18.88 -3.31 5.45
C LEU A 67 -18.47 -1.82 5.51
N ALA A 68 -18.03 -1.24 4.39
CA ALA A 68 -17.67 0.17 4.32
C ALA A 68 -18.88 1.12 4.47
N ILE A 69 -20.02 0.76 3.88
CA ILE A 69 -21.25 1.59 3.92
C ILE A 69 -22.03 1.40 5.21
N GLU A 70 -22.21 0.16 5.65
CA GLU A 70 -23.10 -0.18 6.76
C GLU A 70 -22.36 -0.30 8.10
N GLY A 71 -21.02 -0.36 8.05
CA GLY A 71 -20.19 -0.54 9.24
C GLY A 71 -20.19 -1.97 9.77
N THR A 72 -21.08 -2.83 9.26
CA THR A 72 -21.22 -4.23 9.67
C THR A 72 -21.43 -5.13 8.47
N LEU A 73 -21.00 -6.40 8.59
CA LEU A 73 -21.17 -7.44 7.60
C LEU A 73 -21.61 -8.74 8.27
N SER A 74 -22.85 -9.17 8.02
CA SER A 74 -23.32 -10.48 8.46
C SER A 74 -22.66 -11.59 7.62
N LEU A 75 -22.15 -12.61 8.29
CA LEU A 75 -21.49 -13.74 7.66
C LEU A 75 -22.50 -14.85 7.31
N SER A 76 -22.26 -15.53 6.20
CA SER A 76 -23.09 -16.67 5.74
C SER A 76 -22.98 -17.90 6.64
N SER A 77 -21.85 -18.04 7.35
CA SER A 77 -21.56 -19.09 8.32
C SER A 77 -21.22 -18.49 9.68
N ARG A 78 -21.18 -19.32 10.70
CA ARG A 78 -20.73 -18.95 12.04
C ARG A 78 -19.29 -19.43 12.25
N TYR A 79 -18.47 -18.57 12.83
CA TYR A 79 -17.06 -18.86 13.06
C TYR A 79 -16.75 -18.77 14.55
N VAL A 80 -15.72 -19.46 14.99
CA VAL A 80 -15.06 -19.27 16.28
C VAL A 80 -13.57 -19.04 16.07
N LEU A 81 -12.96 -18.21 16.92
CA LEU A 81 -11.52 -17.97 16.86
C LEU A 81 -10.79 -19.07 17.65
N GLN A 82 -10.06 -19.93 16.96
CA GLN A 82 -9.22 -20.95 17.58
C GLN A 82 -7.75 -20.68 17.27
N ARG A 83 -6.95 -20.30 18.26
CA ARG A 83 -5.54 -19.97 18.11
C ARG A 83 -5.26 -18.90 17.03
N GLY A 84 -6.14 -17.91 16.93
CA GLY A 84 -6.03 -16.85 15.92
C GLY A 84 -6.60 -17.19 14.55
N ILE A 85 -7.17 -18.38 14.35
CA ILE A 85 -7.74 -18.84 13.07
C ILE A 85 -9.27 -18.87 13.19
N LEU A 86 -9.96 -18.34 12.18
CA LEU A 86 -11.42 -18.46 12.03
C LEU A 86 -11.77 -19.87 11.58
N VAL A 87 -12.45 -20.60 12.46
CA VAL A 87 -12.94 -21.95 12.20
C VAL A 87 -14.46 -21.92 12.02
N ASP A 88 -14.93 -22.36 10.87
CA ASP A 88 -16.37 -22.51 10.58
C ASP A 88 -16.96 -23.58 11.49
N VAL A 89 -18.00 -23.22 12.24
CA VAL A 89 -18.73 -24.11 13.15
C VAL A 89 -20.15 -24.40 12.65
N GLY A 90 -20.50 -23.92 11.47
CA GLY A 90 -21.81 -24.13 10.86
C GLY A 90 -22.94 -23.65 11.77
N THR A 91 -23.85 -24.57 12.12
CA THR A 91 -24.99 -24.28 13.00
C THR A 91 -24.75 -24.62 14.48
N ALA A 92 -23.54 -25.03 14.84
CA ALA A 92 -23.20 -25.40 16.20
C ALA A 92 -23.33 -24.20 17.16
N LEU A 93 -23.87 -24.48 18.37
CA LEU A 93 -23.86 -23.49 19.44
C LEU A 93 -22.51 -23.58 20.17
N ALA A 94 -21.67 -22.57 19.98
CA ALA A 94 -20.38 -22.48 20.63
C ALA A 94 -20.25 -21.12 21.32
N PRO A 95 -19.55 -21.01 22.47
CA PRO A 95 -19.22 -19.71 23.03
C PRO A 95 -18.28 -18.93 22.13
N GLY A 96 -18.45 -17.60 22.07
CA GLY A 96 -17.59 -16.73 21.26
C GLY A 96 -17.81 -16.85 19.74
N VAL A 97 -19.03 -17.23 19.33
CA VAL A 97 -19.40 -17.28 17.91
C VAL A 97 -19.34 -15.89 17.28
N ILE A 98 -18.67 -15.81 16.14
CA ILE A 98 -18.58 -14.65 15.26
C ILE A 98 -19.52 -14.91 14.09
N GLY A 99 -20.63 -14.17 14.03
CA GLY A 99 -21.60 -14.21 12.91
C GLY A 99 -21.65 -12.91 12.13
N GLU A 100 -20.88 -11.91 12.57
CA GLU A 100 -20.83 -10.57 11.99
C GLU A 100 -19.42 -10.01 12.13
N LEU A 101 -18.97 -9.26 11.13
CA LEU A 101 -17.78 -8.42 11.19
C LEU A 101 -18.20 -6.97 11.34
N THR A 102 -17.41 -6.18 12.08
CA THR A 102 -17.65 -4.75 12.28
C THR A 102 -16.47 -3.92 11.85
N ALA A 103 -16.74 -2.81 11.17
CA ALA A 103 -15.72 -1.86 10.74
C ALA A 103 -15.12 -1.01 11.88
N GLY A 104 -15.79 -0.92 13.00
CA GLY A 104 -15.37 -0.43 14.32
C GLY A 104 -14.29 0.68 14.36
N GLY A 105 -14.53 1.86 13.76
CA GLY A 105 -13.56 2.98 13.79
C GLY A 105 -12.38 2.82 12.82
N LYS A 106 -12.52 1.98 11.80
CA LYS A 106 -11.56 1.82 10.71
C LYS A 106 -11.87 2.77 9.55
N TYR A 107 -10.83 3.29 8.92
CA TYR A 107 -10.89 4.04 7.66
C TYR A 107 -10.50 3.12 6.52
N PHE A 108 -11.39 2.94 5.55
CA PHE A 108 -11.16 2.11 4.38
C PHE A 108 -10.66 2.99 3.24
N VAL A 109 -9.50 2.62 2.67
CA VAL A 109 -8.88 3.33 1.55
C VAL A 109 -8.74 2.37 0.38
N PHE A 110 -9.42 2.66 -0.71
CA PHE A 110 -9.34 1.89 -1.94
C PHE A 110 -8.47 2.65 -2.95
N PHE A 111 -7.47 1.96 -3.52
CA PHE A 111 -6.66 2.51 -4.59
C PHE A 111 -7.17 2.04 -5.95
N SER A 112 -7.36 2.98 -6.86
CA SER A 112 -7.85 2.69 -8.21
C SER A 112 -7.15 3.56 -9.25
N ASN A 113 -6.93 2.99 -10.42
CA ASN A 113 -6.53 3.71 -11.62
C ASN A 113 -7.71 3.99 -12.56
N LYS A 114 -8.94 3.66 -12.14
CA LYS A 114 -10.17 3.82 -12.91
C LYS A 114 -10.93 5.08 -12.49
N ASP A 115 -11.75 5.57 -13.37
CA ASP A 115 -12.70 6.65 -13.10
C ASP A 115 -13.91 6.17 -12.28
N GLU A 116 -14.74 7.11 -11.85
CA GLU A 116 -15.91 6.83 -11.01
C GLU A 116 -16.96 5.95 -11.70
N ALA A 117 -17.10 6.07 -13.03
CA ALA A 117 -18.05 5.25 -13.78
C ALA A 117 -17.63 3.78 -13.74
N ALA A 118 -16.34 3.50 -13.98
CA ALA A 118 -15.80 2.15 -13.92
C ALA A 118 -15.76 1.60 -12.47
N LEU A 119 -15.64 2.46 -11.47
CA LEU A 119 -15.80 2.07 -10.06
C LEU A 119 -17.26 1.68 -9.75
N ALA A 120 -18.25 2.43 -10.28
CA ALA A 120 -19.66 2.12 -10.11
C ALA A 120 -20.04 0.78 -10.77
N ASP A 121 -19.44 0.46 -11.92
CA ASP A 121 -19.60 -0.85 -12.56
C ASP A 121 -19.03 -2.00 -11.73
N THR A 122 -17.99 -1.73 -10.95
CA THR A 122 -17.29 -2.75 -10.13
C THR A 122 -17.94 -2.95 -8.76
N PHE A 123 -18.20 -1.86 -8.05
CA PHE A 123 -18.68 -1.85 -6.65
C PHE A 123 -20.17 -1.52 -6.52
N GLY A 124 -20.82 -1.09 -7.61
CA GLY A 124 -22.18 -0.58 -7.61
C GLY A 124 -22.26 0.94 -7.33
N ALA A 125 -23.26 1.58 -7.91
CA ALA A 125 -23.48 3.03 -7.78
C ALA A 125 -23.61 3.48 -6.32
N ARG A 126 -24.29 2.70 -5.48
CA ARG A 126 -24.47 3.00 -4.04
C ARG A 126 -23.13 3.18 -3.30
N PHE A 127 -22.11 2.40 -3.65
CA PHE A 127 -20.78 2.52 -3.04
C PHE A 127 -20.10 3.81 -3.47
N VAL A 128 -20.13 4.14 -4.76
CA VAL A 128 -19.54 5.38 -5.30
C VAL A 128 -20.26 6.61 -4.77
N ASP A 129 -21.58 6.59 -4.69
CA ASP A 129 -22.38 7.67 -4.10
C ASP A 129 -22.05 7.90 -2.63
N ALA A 130 -21.82 6.83 -1.86
CA ALA A 130 -21.40 6.93 -0.47
C ALA A 130 -20.00 7.53 -0.31
N LEU A 131 -19.12 7.37 -1.31
CA LEU A 131 -17.76 7.92 -1.34
C LEU A 131 -17.66 9.30 -1.99
N ALA A 132 -18.73 9.86 -2.55
CA ALA A 132 -18.67 11.04 -3.43
C ALA A 132 -17.95 12.27 -2.80
N GLY A 133 -17.97 12.41 -1.47
CA GLY A 133 -17.23 13.45 -0.74
C GLY A 133 -15.76 13.10 -0.43
N ASP A 134 -15.38 11.83 -0.57
CA ASP A 134 -14.11 11.29 -0.09
C ASP A 134 -13.19 10.80 -1.21
N ILE A 135 -13.57 11.06 -2.49
CA ILE A 135 -12.78 10.68 -3.64
C ILE A 135 -11.63 11.66 -3.85
N CYS A 136 -10.40 11.17 -3.64
CA CYS A 136 -9.17 11.91 -3.91
C CYS A 136 -8.61 11.53 -5.29
N ARG A 137 -8.65 12.47 -6.24
CA ARG A 137 -8.06 12.28 -7.56
C ARG A 137 -6.61 12.74 -7.56
N THR A 138 -5.70 11.82 -7.87
CA THR A 138 -4.30 12.15 -8.10
C THR A 138 -4.09 12.53 -9.56
N GLN A 139 -3.33 13.59 -9.79
CA GLN A 139 -2.93 14.00 -11.14
C GLN A 139 -1.63 13.31 -11.53
N ALA A 140 -1.39 13.20 -12.85
CA ALA A 140 -0.08 12.81 -13.34
C ALA A 140 1.00 13.78 -12.85
N PHE A 141 2.18 13.28 -12.59
CA PHE A 141 3.28 14.13 -12.17
C PHE A 141 3.64 15.14 -13.27
N THR A 142 3.76 16.41 -12.89
CA THR A 142 4.38 17.41 -13.77
C THR A 142 5.89 17.18 -13.87
N PRO A 143 6.57 17.69 -14.91
CA PRO A 143 8.03 17.60 -15.01
C PRO A 143 8.75 18.14 -13.76
N GLU A 144 8.25 19.24 -13.17
CA GLU A 144 8.81 19.85 -11.97
C GLU A 144 8.64 18.94 -10.75
N ALA A 145 7.48 18.31 -10.63
CA ALA A 145 7.21 17.33 -9.55
C ALA A 145 8.09 16.09 -9.69
N LEU A 146 8.29 15.58 -10.92
CA LEU A 146 9.22 14.49 -11.19
C LEU A 146 10.65 14.85 -10.85
N ALA A 147 11.11 16.07 -11.21
CA ALA A 147 12.43 16.57 -10.85
C ALA A 147 12.63 16.67 -9.33
N ALA A 148 11.60 17.14 -8.60
CA ALA A 148 11.63 17.19 -7.14
C ALA A 148 11.69 15.79 -6.50
N VAL A 149 10.96 14.84 -7.05
CA VAL A 149 11.03 13.43 -6.61
C VAL A 149 12.39 12.83 -6.91
N ALA A 150 12.92 13.02 -8.12
CA ALA A 150 14.25 12.55 -8.49
C ALA A 150 15.34 13.12 -7.56
N ALA A 151 15.27 14.42 -7.24
CA ALA A 151 16.20 15.04 -6.30
C ALA A 151 16.12 14.40 -4.89
N ARG A 152 14.91 14.05 -4.42
CA ARG A 152 14.73 13.35 -3.13
C ARG A 152 15.34 11.95 -3.13
N GLU A 153 15.11 11.15 -4.18
CA GLU A 153 15.66 9.80 -4.29
C GLU A 153 17.20 9.84 -4.41
N LEU A 154 17.78 10.84 -5.13
CA LEU A 154 19.22 11.04 -5.20
C LEU A 154 19.82 11.48 -3.85
N ASN A 155 19.15 12.36 -3.11
CA ASN A 155 19.57 12.72 -1.76
C ASN A 155 19.59 11.50 -0.81
N TRP A 156 18.57 10.63 -0.91
CA TRP A 156 18.53 9.39 -0.16
C TRP A 156 19.71 8.47 -0.54
N LEU A 157 20.00 8.32 -1.84
CA LEU A 157 21.17 7.58 -2.33
C LEU A 157 22.47 8.15 -1.76
N ALA A 158 22.66 9.46 -1.82
CA ALA A 158 23.85 10.13 -1.29
C ALA A 158 24.03 9.90 0.22
N GLN A 159 22.95 10.00 0.99
CA GLN A 159 22.97 9.73 2.42
C GLN A 159 23.32 8.27 2.73
N ARG A 160 22.79 7.32 1.96
CA ARG A 160 23.06 5.90 2.11
C ARG A 160 24.51 5.58 1.79
N VAL A 161 25.07 6.11 0.69
CA VAL A 161 26.49 5.96 0.30
C VAL A 161 27.40 6.53 1.38
N ARG A 162 27.09 7.74 1.87
CA ARG A 162 27.85 8.36 2.94
C ARG A 162 27.87 7.51 4.21
N LYS A 163 26.70 6.98 4.59
CA LYS A 163 26.56 6.19 5.84
C LYS A 163 27.23 4.83 5.76
N GLN A 164 27.19 4.18 4.60
CA GLN A 164 27.64 2.79 4.46
C GLN A 164 29.01 2.66 3.83
N CYS A 165 29.39 3.57 2.94
CA CYS A 165 30.68 3.55 2.23
C CYS A 165 31.64 4.64 2.72
N GLY A 166 31.20 5.59 3.57
CA GLY A 166 32.02 6.71 4.04
C GLY A 166 32.28 7.79 2.97
N LEU A 167 31.68 7.69 1.79
CA LEU A 167 31.95 8.56 0.64
C LEU A 167 30.93 9.69 0.53
N ALA A 168 31.41 10.89 0.18
CA ALA A 168 30.55 12.00 -0.20
C ALA A 168 30.22 11.91 -1.69
N LEU A 169 28.95 11.67 -2.03
CA LEU A 169 28.47 11.58 -3.40
C LEU A 169 28.00 12.96 -3.89
N SER A 170 28.65 13.49 -4.93
CA SER A 170 28.23 14.70 -5.65
C SER A 170 27.61 14.31 -6.98
N MET A 171 26.45 14.85 -7.30
CA MET A 171 25.69 14.51 -8.50
C MET A 171 25.34 15.77 -9.28
N GLY A 172 25.58 15.78 -10.60
CA GLY A 172 25.20 16.85 -11.48
C GLY A 172 23.70 16.93 -11.76
N ALA A 173 23.26 18.04 -12.35
CA ALA A 173 21.85 18.23 -12.72
C ALA A 173 21.36 17.21 -13.76
N ASP A 174 22.26 16.78 -14.66
CA ASP A 174 22.05 15.76 -15.68
C ASP A 174 21.63 14.38 -15.07
N VAL A 175 22.21 14.01 -13.93
CA VAL A 175 21.84 12.76 -13.23
C VAL A 175 20.39 12.83 -12.73
N ARG A 176 19.94 13.99 -12.24
CA ARG A 176 18.56 14.19 -11.84
C ARG A 176 17.60 14.05 -13.02
N ASP A 177 17.94 14.62 -14.17
CA ASP A 177 17.12 14.56 -15.38
C ASP A 177 17.08 13.14 -15.96
N LEU A 178 18.20 12.42 -15.92
CA LEU A 178 18.26 10.99 -16.25
C LEU A 178 17.37 10.14 -15.34
N LEU A 179 17.38 10.42 -14.04
CA LEU A 179 16.53 9.70 -13.08
C LEU A 179 15.06 10.01 -13.32
N ALA A 180 14.69 11.27 -13.52
CA ALA A 180 13.34 11.68 -13.84
C ALA A 180 12.82 10.98 -15.12
N ALA A 181 13.67 10.80 -16.13
CA ALA A 181 13.33 10.10 -17.36
C ALA A 181 13.09 8.59 -17.19
N GLN A 182 13.48 7.98 -16.07
CA GLN A 182 13.15 6.56 -15.79
C GLN A 182 11.67 6.38 -15.47
N TYR A 183 10.99 7.39 -14.95
CA TYR A 183 9.58 7.30 -14.53
C TYR A 183 8.64 6.76 -15.62
N GLY A 184 8.82 7.18 -16.85
CA GLY A 184 7.94 6.81 -17.97
C GLY A 184 8.27 5.49 -18.67
N LYS A 185 9.35 4.78 -18.28
CA LYS A 185 9.84 3.64 -19.05
C LYS A 185 9.14 2.31 -18.73
N THR A 186 8.78 2.06 -17.47
CA THR A 186 8.15 0.76 -17.08
C THR A 186 7.15 0.89 -15.91
N THR A 187 7.65 1.00 -14.69
CA THR A 187 6.88 0.88 -13.45
C THR A 187 6.77 2.18 -12.66
N GLY A 188 6.82 3.32 -13.34
CA GLY A 188 6.67 4.63 -12.70
C GLY A 188 7.77 4.89 -11.66
N MET A 189 7.37 5.20 -10.43
CA MET A 189 8.29 5.49 -9.32
C MET A 189 9.23 4.33 -8.96
N GLN A 190 8.80 3.08 -9.19
CA GLN A 190 9.64 1.92 -8.91
C GLN A 190 10.89 1.91 -9.82
N ALA A 191 10.75 2.28 -11.10
CA ALA A 191 11.88 2.38 -12.01
C ALA A 191 12.97 3.35 -11.52
N MET A 192 12.57 4.47 -10.91
CA MET A 192 13.52 5.42 -10.31
C MET A 192 14.24 4.82 -9.10
N ARG A 193 13.54 4.10 -8.25
CA ARG A 193 14.13 3.43 -7.08
C ARG A 193 15.09 2.30 -7.50
N ASP A 194 14.68 1.49 -8.46
CA ASP A 194 15.51 0.41 -8.99
C ASP A 194 16.81 0.97 -9.63
N TYR A 195 16.72 2.11 -10.31
CA TYR A 195 17.89 2.80 -10.83
C TYR A 195 18.84 3.24 -9.70
N CYS A 196 18.32 3.86 -8.64
CA CYS A 196 19.12 4.26 -7.48
C CYS A 196 19.73 3.05 -6.76
N GLU A 197 18.97 1.95 -6.62
CA GLU A 197 19.48 0.73 -5.98
C GLU A 197 20.61 0.08 -6.81
N ASN A 198 20.47 0.04 -8.14
CA ASN A 198 21.52 -0.47 -9.02
C ASN A 198 22.76 0.42 -8.99
N ALA A 199 22.58 1.75 -8.97
CA ALA A 199 23.69 2.69 -8.82
C ALA A 199 24.41 2.51 -7.47
N TYR A 200 23.65 2.31 -6.39
CA TYR A 200 24.21 2.01 -5.08
C TYR A 200 25.04 0.72 -5.09
N ARG A 201 24.55 -0.36 -5.71
CA ARG A 201 25.26 -1.64 -5.79
C ARG A 201 26.58 -1.48 -6.57
N ALA A 202 26.54 -0.81 -7.73
CA ALA A 202 27.73 -0.56 -8.52
C ALA A 202 28.77 0.27 -7.76
N LEU A 203 28.34 1.29 -7.01
CA LEU A 203 29.22 2.09 -6.17
C LEU A 203 29.82 1.27 -5.01
N ALA A 204 29.01 0.43 -4.36
CA ALA A 204 29.47 -0.42 -3.27
C ALA A 204 30.49 -1.47 -3.75
N GLU A 205 30.24 -2.10 -4.91
CA GLU A 205 31.19 -3.00 -5.57
C GLU A 205 32.50 -2.28 -5.89
N TYR A 206 32.43 -1.09 -6.50
CA TYR A 206 33.62 -0.29 -6.80
C TYR A 206 34.45 0.01 -5.55
N VAL A 207 33.81 0.37 -4.43
CA VAL A 207 34.49 0.67 -3.16
C VAL A 207 35.12 -0.59 -2.55
N LEU A 208 34.46 -1.75 -2.67
CA LEU A 208 34.96 -3.02 -2.16
C LEU A 208 36.16 -3.55 -2.96
N ASP A 209 36.17 -3.30 -4.28
CA ASP A 209 37.23 -3.76 -5.18
C ASP A 209 38.42 -2.80 -5.25
N ALA A 210 38.29 -1.58 -4.74
CA ALA A 210 39.35 -0.62 -4.70
C ALA A 210 40.45 -1.01 -3.71
N GLU A 211 41.71 -1.13 -4.15
CA GLU A 211 42.88 -1.39 -3.29
C GLU A 211 43.10 -0.27 -2.25
N GLU A 212 42.74 0.96 -2.60
CA GLU A 212 42.65 2.09 -1.69
C GLU A 212 41.25 2.73 -1.82
N PRO A 213 40.52 2.93 -0.72
CA PRO A 213 39.22 3.59 -0.80
C PRO A 213 39.43 5.02 -1.33
N PRO A 214 38.56 5.49 -2.26
CA PRO A 214 38.67 6.84 -2.79
C PRO A 214 38.62 7.86 -1.66
N ALA A 215 39.55 8.81 -1.67
CA ALA A 215 39.57 9.90 -0.68
C ALA A 215 38.31 10.76 -0.86
N ASP A 216 37.75 11.27 0.26
CA ASP A 216 36.64 12.21 0.21
C ASP A 216 36.89 13.33 -0.79
N GLY A 217 35.99 13.49 -1.77
CA GLY A 217 36.04 14.57 -2.75
C GLY A 217 36.64 14.23 -4.11
N THR A 218 36.99 12.97 -4.41
CA THR A 218 37.39 12.56 -5.76
C THR A 218 36.15 12.02 -6.51
N PRO A 219 35.82 12.55 -7.71
CA PRO A 219 34.70 12.08 -8.53
C PRO A 219 34.93 10.67 -9.09
#